data_9467d596af698abfaf4a596e0387ac98
#
_entry.id   9467d596af698abfaf4a596e0387ac98
#
_cell.length_a   1.000
_cell.length_b   1.000
_cell.length_c   1.000
_cell.angle_alpha   90.00
_cell.angle_beta   90.00
_cell.angle_gamma   90.00
#
_symmetry.space_group_name_H-M   'P 1'
#
loop_
_entity.id
_entity.type
_entity.pdbx_description
1 polymer ?
#
loop_
_entity_poly.entity_id
_entity_poly.type
_entity_poly.pdbx_seq_one_letter_code
_entity_poly.pdbx_strand_id
1 'polypeptide(L)'
;MTTISNLISALIIVESSGNDMAIGDNGRAIGPLQIHRGVVLDVNRITGSNYRHSEMTNRVAARAVCEAYLKHWGKGKTTEEQARIWNAGPQGHKKKTATQAYWLKVQRNLK
;
A
#
# COMPACT_ATOMS: atom_id res chain seq x y z
N MET A 1 -14.00 9.19 11.02
CA MET A 1 -13.55 9.04 9.62
C MET A 1 -12.07 8.66 9.61
N THR A 2 -11.70 7.66 8.83
CA THR A 2 -10.31 7.19 8.76
C THR A 2 -9.53 8.03 7.75
N THR A 3 -8.38 8.55 8.18
CA THR A 3 -7.48 9.29 7.29
C THR A 3 -6.64 8.30 6.46
N ILE A 4 -6.07 8.76 5.35
CA ILE A 4 -5.13 7.96 4.58
C ILE A 4 -3.92 7.58 5.43
N SER A 5 -3.44 8.49 6.29
CA SER A 5 -2.32 8.19 7.19
C SER A 5 -2.64 7.03 8.14
N ASN A 6 -3.84 7.02 8.72
CA ASN A 6 -4.27 5.92 9.60
C ASN A 6 -4.41 4.62 8.82
N LEU A 7 -4.96 4.68 7.61
CA LEU A 7 -5.05 3.51 6.74
C LEU A 7 -3.65 2.95 6.47
N ILE A 8 -2.70 3.79 6.09
CA ILE A 8 -1.34 3.33 5.79
C ILE A 8 -0.71 2.67 7.01
N SER A 9 -0.93 3.20 8.21
CA SER A 9 -0.45 2.57 9.44
C SER A 9 -1.00 1.15 9.62
N ALA A 10 -2.29 0.96 9.32
CA ALA A 10 -2.89 -0.37 9.35
C ALA A 10 -2.32 -1.30 8.27
N LEU A 11 -2.08 -0.77 7.07
CA LEU A 11 -1.48 -1.54 5.98
C LEU A 11 -0.08 -2.03 6.36
N ILE A 12 0.72 -1.21 7.03
CA ILE A 12 2.05 -1.59 7.50
C ILE A 12 1.98 -2.80 8.43
N ILE A 13 1.02 -2.80 9.35
CA ILE A 13 0.86 -3.94 10.27
C ILE A 13 0.48 -5.21 9.50
N VAL A 14 -0.45 -5.11 8.57
CA VAL A 14 -0.91 -6.25 7.77
C VAL A 14 0.20 -6.79 6.87
N GLU A 15 0.95 -5.91 6.22
CA GLU A 15 1.96 -6.33 5.23
C GLU A 15 3.23 -6.88 5.86
N SER A 16 3.69 -6.31 6.98
CA SER A 16 5.02 -6.63 7.50
C SER A 16 5.10 -6.73 9.02
N SER A 17 3.99 -6.58 9.73
CA SER A 17 3.98 -6.45 11.19
C SER A 17 4.87 -5.31 11.68
N GLY A 18 5.03 -4.28 10.87
CA GLY A 18 5.84 -3.10 11.18
C GLY A 18 7.33 -3.25 10.91
N ASN A 19 7.74 -4.31 10.18
CA ASN A 19 9.15 -4.55 9.90
C ASN A 19 9.60 -3.79 8.64
N ASP A 20 10.42 -2.76 8.82
CA ASP A 20 10.94 -1.95 7.71
C ASP A 20 11.82 -2.74 6.75
N MET A 21 12.45 -3.80 7.22
CA MET A 21 13.37 -4.61 6.43
C MET A 21 12.74 -5.88 5.87
N ALA A 22 11.41 -6.00 5.95
CA ALA A 22 10.72 -7.19 5.45
C ALA A 22 10.91 -7.36 3.95
N ILE A 23 11.15 -8.59 3.53
CA ILE A 23 11.26 -8.96 2.13
C ILE A 23 10.36 -10.18 1.90
N GLY A 24 9.45 -10.07 0.95
CA GLY A 24 8.51 -11.14 0.65
C GLY A 24 8.37 -11.36 -0.85
N ASP A 25 7.51 -12.28 -1.23
CA ASP A 25 7.20 -12.59 -2.62
C ASP A 25 8.48 -12.85 -3.44
N ASN A 26 9.35 -13.72 -2.92
CA ASN A 26 10.61 -14.08 -3.57
C ASN A 26 11.51 -12.87 -3.86
N GLY A 27 11.52 -11.89 -2.94
CA GLY A 27 12.34 -10.68 -3.07
C GLY A 27 11.69 -9.55 -3.84
N ARG A 28 10.49 -9.74 -4.35
CA ARG A 28 9.79 -8.70 -5.14
C ARG A 28 9.09 -7.66 -4.27
N ALA A 29 8.64 -8.05 -3.08
CA ALA A 29 7.94 -7.16 -2.15
C ALA A 29 8.92 -6.69 -1.07
N ILE A 30 9.09 -5.38 -0.92
CA ILE A 30 10.15 -4.81 -0.09
C ILE A 30 9.54 -3.81 0.91
N GLY A 31 10.03 -3.90 2.16
CA GLY A 31 9.81 -2.90 3.20
C GLY A 31 8.52 -3.04 3.97
N PRO A 32 8.19 -2.03 4.79
CA PRO A 32 7.06 -2.10 5.71
C PRO A 32 5.72 -2.25 5.00
N LEU A 33 5.62 -1.82 3.75
CA LEU A 33 4.40 -1.88 2.94
C LEU A 33 4.47 -2.94 1.85
N GLN A 34 5.56 -3.72 1.81
CA GLN A 34 5.74 -4.80 0.84
C GLN A 34 5.50 -4.32 -0.60
N ILE A 35 6.22 -3.27 -0.98
CA ILE A 35 6.01 -2.59 -2.25
C ILE A 35 6.74 -3.31 -3.38
N HIS A 36 6.03 -3.58 -4.46
CA HIS A 36 6.59 -4.11 -5.70
C HIS A 36 7.16 -3.00 -6.56
N ARG A 37 8.12 -3.35 -7.41
CA ARG A 37 8.78 -2.38 -8.30
C ARG A 37 7.77 -1.64 -9.19
N GLY A 38 6.75 -2.33 -9.69
CA GLY A 38 5.73 -1.72 -10.56
C GLY A 38 4.99 -0.57 -9.90
N VAL A 39 4.75 -0.65 -8.58
CA VAL A 39 4.11 0.44 -7.83
C VAL A 39 5.02 1.66 -7.80
N VAL A 40 6.32 1.46 -7.56
CA VAL A 40 7.29 2.56 -7.54
C VAL A 40 7.34 3.25 -8.88
N LEU A 41 7.43 2.48 -9.98
CA LEU A 41 7.46 3.04 -11.33
C LEU A 41 6.19 3.82 -11.66
N ASP A 42 5.04 3.30 -11.24
CA ASP A 42 3.75 3.97 -11.45
C ASP A 42 3.68 5.30 -10.69
N VAL A 43 4.10 5.30 -9.42
CA VAL A 43 4.12 6.52 -8.61
C VAL A 43 5.09 7.55 -9.20
N ASN A 44 6.25 7.12 -9.66
CA ASN A 44 7.20 8.03 -10.31
C ASN A 44 6.58 8.68 -11.55
N ARG A 45 5.86 7.91 -12.34
CA ARG A 45 5.15 8.43 -13.52
C ARG A 45 4.07 9.43 -13.12
N ILE A 46 3.30 9.12 -12.08
CA ILE A 46 2.18 9.96 -11.62
C ILE A 46 2.67 11.28 -11.04
N THR A 47 3.76 11.24 -10.25
CA THR A 47 4.19 12.40 -9.45
C THR A 47 5.42 13.10 -10.01
N GLY A 48 6.10 12.55 -11.02
CA GLY A 48 7.36 13.07 -11.50
C GLY A 48 8.53 12.82 -10.53
N SER A 49 8.38 11.86 -9.62
CA SER A 49 9.42 11.51 -8.64
C SER A 49 10.41 10.51 -9.21
N ASN A 50 11.49 10.27 -8.49
CA ASN A 50 12.56 9.35 -8.88
C ASN A 50 12.87 8.34 -7.77
N TYR A 51 11.85 7.79 -7.12
CA TYR A 51 12.05 6.76 -6.11
C TYR A 51 12.66 5.50 -6.72
N ARG A 52 13.51 4.83 -5.94
CA ARG A 52 14.05 3.51 -6.30
C ARG A 52 13.33 2.45 -5.48
N HIS A 53 13.16 1.27 -6.06
CA HIS A 53 12.55 0.14 -5.35
C HIS A 53 13.31 -0.18 -4.05
N SER A 54 14.65 -0.10 -4.08
CA SER A 54 15.48 -0.34 -2.89
C SER A 54 15.22 0.64 -1.73
N GLU A 55 14.66 1.82 -2.01
CA GLU A 55 14.32 2.79 -0.97
C GLU A 55 13.07 2.42 -0.17
N MET A 56 12.35 1.39 -0.58
CA MET A 56 11.10 1.01 0.08
C MET A 56 11.30 0.36 1.45
N THR A 57 12.56 0.12 1.85
CA THR A 57 12.91 -0.23 3.23
C THR A 57 12.97 1.01 4.14
N ASN A 58 12.97 2.20 3.56
CA ASN A 58 12.85 3.45 4.32
C ASN A 58 11.36 3.74 4.55
N ARG A 59 10.95 3.78 5.81
CA ARG A 59 9.52 3.93 6.15
C ARG A 59 8.92 5.22 5.60
N VAL A 60 9.66 6.32 5.65
CA VAL A 60 9.17 7.62 5.16
C VAL A 60 8.94 7.55 3.65
N ALA A 61 9.89 7.02 2.90
CA ALA A 61 9.77 6.88 1.45
C ALA A 61 8.63 5.91 1.08
N ALA A 62 8.54 4.76 1.77
CA ALA A 62 7.49 3.78 1.52
C ALA A 62 6.10 4.36 1.77
N ARG A 63 5.93 5.09 2.88
CA ARG A 63 4.65 5.75 3.19
C ARG A 63 4.30 6.80 2.13
N ALA A 64 5.29 7.56 1.66
CA ALA A 64 5.05 8.58 0.63
C ALA A 64 4.59 7.95 -0.68
N VAL A 65 5.21 6.84 -1.08
CA VAL A 65 4.83 6.11 -2.30
C VAL A 65 3.41 5.54 -2.15
N CYS A 66 3.10 4.93 -1.03
CA CYS A 66 1.77 4.39 -0.76
C CYS A 66 0.71 5.49 -0.79
N GLU A 67 0.97 6.62 -0.13
CA GLU A 67 0.04 7.75 -0.12
C GLU A 67 -0.23 8.27 -1.53
N ALA A 68 0.82 8.47 -2.33
CA ALA A 68 0.66 8.94 -3.70
C ALA A 68 -0.15 7.97 -4.56
N TYR A 69 0.11 6.68 -4.41
CA TYR A 69 -0.62 5.63 -5.10
C TYR A 69 -2.11 5.66 -4.77
N LEU A 70 -2.42 5.73 -3.47
CA LEU A 70 -3.80 5.72 -2.99
C LEU A 70 -4.54 7.02 -3.32
N LYS A 71 -3.86 8.15 -3.28
CA LYS A 71 -4.46 9.43 -3.68
C LYS A 71 -4.82 9.47 -5.17
N HIS A 72 -4.04 8.77 -5.98
CA HIS A 72 -4.31 8.70 -7.42
C HIS A 72 -5.41 7.68 -7.74
N TRP A 73 -5.16 6.40 -7.40
CA TRP A 73 -6.06 5.31 -7.79
C TRP A 73 -7.28 5.19 -6.87
N GLY A 74 -7.15 5.66 -5.64
CA GLY A 74 -8.22 5.62 -4.64
C GLY A 74 -8.96 6.93 -4.46
N LYS A 75 -8.77 7.91 -5.34
CA LYS A 75 -9.43 9.20 -5.23
C LYS A 75 -10.95 9.04 -5.21
N GLY A 76 -11.59 9.64 -4.21
CA GLY A 76 -13.05 9.58 -4.08
C GLY A 76 -13.59 8.25 -3.59
N LYS A 77 -12.72 7.31 -3.24
CA LYS A 77 -13.10 5.98 -2.79
C LYS A 77 -13.07 5.86 -1.28
N THR A 78 -13.80 4.87 -0.75
CA THR A 78 -13.84 4.61 0.69
C THR A 78 -12.53 4.03 1.19
N THR A 79 -12.32 4.04 2.50
CA THR A 79 -11.18 3.39 3.15
C THR A 79 -11.09 1.91 2.78
N GLU A 80 -12.23 1.21 2.78
CA GLU A 80 -12.28 -0.19 2.37
C GLU A 80 -11.81 -0.37 0.92
N GLU A 81 -12.32 0.45 0.01
CA GLU A 81 -11.94 0.38 -1.39
C GLU A 81 -10.45 0.68 -1.59
N GLN A 82 -9.92 1.65 -0.86
CA GLN A 82 -8.49 2.00 -0.92
C GLN A 82 -7.63 0.85 -0.44
N ALA A 83 -8.03 0.15 0.65
CA ALA A 83 -7.30 -1.02 1.12
C ALA A 83 -7.29 -2.13 0.06
N ARG A 84 -8.41 -2.37 -0.58
CA ARG A 84 -8.52 -3.38 -1.65
C ARG A 84 -7.65 -3.01 -2.86
N ILE A 85 -7.58 -1.72 -3.19
CA ILE A 85 -6.72 -1.22 -4.27
C ILE A 85 -5.25 -1.46 -3.91
N TRP A 86 -4.84 -1.20 -2.68
CA TRP A 86 -3.47 -1.46 -2.27
C TRP A 86 -3.12 -2.94 -2.42
N ASN A 87 -4.04 -3.83 -2.06
CA ASN A 87 -3.83 -5.28 -2.14
C ASN A 87 -3.78 -5.80 -3.58
N ALA A 88 -4.65 -5.32 -4.46
CA ALA A 88 -4.88 -5.96 -5.77
C ALA A 88 -4.78 -5.02 -6.97
N GLY A 89 -4.25 -3.81 -6.79
CA GLY A 89 -4.04 -2.87 -7.89
C GLY A 89 -5.19 -1.91 -8.13
N PRO A 90 -5.11 -1.06 -9.16
CA PRO A 90 -6.08 0.01 -9.40
C PRO A 90 -7.55 -0.44 -9.49
N GLN A 91 -7.80 -1.68 -9.85
CA GLN A 91 -9.15 -2.25 -9.91
C GLN A 91 -9.48 -3.14 -8.71
N GLY A 92 -8.63 -3.14 -7.68
CA GLY A 92 -8.79 -4.00 -6.51
C GLY A 92 -10.12 -3.83 -5.79
N HIS A 93 -10.67 -2.60 -5.78
CA HIS A 93 -11.97 -2.31 -5.16
C HIS A 93 -13.12 -3.08 -5.82
N LYS A 94 -12.94 -3.55 -7.05
CA LYS A 94 -13.92 -4.38 -7.77
C LYS A 94 -13.71 -5.87 -7.51
N LYS A 95 -12.55 -6.26 -6.99
CA LYS A 95 -12.19 -7.67 -6.73
C LYS A 95 -12.55 -8.06 -5.31
N LYS A 96 -13.82 -8.00 -4.97
CA LYS A 96 -14.29 -8.12 -3.59
C LYS A 96 -13.99 -9.47 -2.96
N THR A 97 -14.18 -10.56 -3.68
CA THR A 97 -13.89 -11.89 -3.16
C THR A 97 -12.41 -12.10 -2.93
N ALA A 98 -11.59 -11.74 -3.91
CA ALA A 98 -10.13 -11.93 -3.84
C ALA A 98 -9.48 -11.09 -2.74
N THR A 99 -10.06 -9.92 -2.41
CA THR A 99 -9.48 -9.00 -1.43
C THR A 99 -10.17 -9.03 -0.07
N GLN A 100 -11.17 -9.90 0.13
CA GLN A 100 -11.97 -9.89 1.35
C GLN A 100 -11.16 -10.23 2.60
N ALA A 101 -10.34 -11.28 2.55
CA ALA A 101 -9.51 -11.66 3.70
C ALA A 101 -8.53 -10.55 4.07
N TYR A 102 -7.94 -9.91 3.07
CA TYR A 102 -7.03 -8.78 3.28
C TYR A 102 -7.75 -7.60 3.95
N TRP A 103 -8.92 -7.24 3.43
CA TRP A 103 -9.71 -6.14 4.02
C TRP A 103 -10.05 -6.42 5.48
N LEU A 104 -10.45 -7.65 5.81
CA LEU A 104 -10.77 -7.98 7.20
C LEU A 104 -9.58 -7.80 8.13
N LYS A 105 -8.37 -8.14 7.67
CA LYS A 105 -7.14 -7.91 8.45
C LYS A 105 -6.87 -6.41 8.63
N VAL A 106 -7.02 -5.64 7.57
CA VAL A 106 -6.84 -4.17 7.63
C VAL A 106 -7.84 -3.58 8.61
N GLN A 107 -9.11 -3.97 8.50
CA GLN A 107 -10.19 -3.46 9.35
C GLN A 107 -9.90 -3.66 10.84
N ARG A 108 -9.36 -4.83 11.20
CA ARG A 108 -9.00 -5.13 12.61
C ARG A 108 -7.91 -4.20 13.15
N ASN A 109 -7.11 -3.63 12.27
CA ASN A 109 -5.98 -2.76 12.66
C ASN A 109 -6.28 -1.27 12.49
N LEU A 110 -7.46 -0.93 12.01
CA LEU A 110 -7.89 0.47 11.95
C LEU A 110 -8.29 0.95 13.34
N LYS A 111 -7.91 2.18 13.66
CA LYS A 111 -8.19 2.78 14.95
C LYS A 111 -9.10 4.00 14.81
#